data_c72646ed5b61b13a5cb05b14393cd3ed
#
_entry.id   c72646ed5b61b13a5cb05b14393cd3ed
#
_cell.length_a   1.000
_cell.length_b   1.000
_cell.length_c   1.000
_cell.angle_alpha   90.00
_cell.angle_beta   90.00
_cell.angle_gamma   90.00
#
_symmetry.space_group_name_H-M   'P 1'
#
loop_
_entity.id
_entity.type
_entity.pdbx_description
1 polymer ?
#
loop_
_entity_poly.entity_id
_entity_poly.type
_entity_poly.pdbx_seq_one_letter_code
_entity_poly.pdbx_strand_id
1 'polypeptide(L)'
;MVEIESIPIGPYRIGPDHSPLVIAEAAVNHQGDFETAKRMVYIAHAMGAHIIKFQIHVLDNEMLRETPQSANFAEPLYVTLDKTNLSIDQHRELKRLCESLGILYLCTPFSRIGADMLEELGVVAYKTGSGELTNLPLIEHIGRKGKPMIVSTGMCTTEE
;
A
#
# COMPACT_ATOMS: atom_id res chain seq x y z
N MET A 1 -21.69 -24.53 1.63
CA MET A 1 -21.27 -23.12 1.75
C MET A 1 -19.85 -23.16 2.29
N VAL A 2 -18.93 -22.45 1.67
CA VAL A 2 -17.57 -22.30 2.22
C VAL A 2 -17.70 -21.40 3.45
N GLU A 3 -17.30 -21.90 4.61
CA GLU A 3 -17.25 -21.09 5.83
C GLU A 3 -16.11 -20.07 5.66
N ILE A 4 -16.46 -18.79 5.65
CA ILE A 4 -15.48 -17.72 5.52
C ILE A 4 -14.97 -17.40 6.92
N GLU A 5 -13.75 -17.86 7.21
CA GLU A 5 -13.09 -17.54 8.46
C GLU A 5 -12.70 -16.06 8.52
N SER A 6 -12.75 -15.48 9.71
CA SER A 6 -12.30 -14.10 9.89
C SER A 6 -10.78 -13.99 9.86
N ILE A 7 -10.27 -12.98 9.16
CA ILE A 7 -8.83 -12.73 8.93
C ILE A 7 -8.37 -11.60 9.85
N PRO A 8 -7.30 -11.78 10.65
CA PRO A 8 -6.76 -10.71 11.48
C PRO A 8 -5.92 -9.73 10.64
N ILE A 9 -6.10 -8.42 10.86
CA ILE A 9 -5.25 -7.35 10.33
C ILE A 9 -4.87 -6.44 11.49
N GLY A 10 -3.69 -6.63 12.05
CA GLY A 10 -3.27 -5.94 13.27
C GLY A 10 -4.28 -6.17 14.42
N PRO A 11 -4.82 -5.11 15.02
CA PRO A 11 -5.81 -5.22 16.10
C PRO A 11 -7.22 -5.53 15.60
N TYR A 12 -7.46 -5.53 14.29
CA TYR A 12 -8.77 -5.71 13.68
C TYR A 12 -8.96 -7.12 13.14
N ARG A 13 -10.23 -7.46 12.88
CA ARG A 13 -10.61 -8.69 12.16
C ARG A 13 -11.55 -8.32 11.00
N ILE A 14 -11.40 -8.99 9.88
CA ILE A 14 -12.27 -8.87 8.71
C ILE A 14 -13.01 -10.20 8.53
N GLY A 15 -14.30 -10.15 8.33
CA GLY A 15 -15.15 -11.33 8.11
C GLY A 15 -16.62 -10.99 8.18
N PRO A 16 -17.52 -11.96 7.93
CA PRO A 16 -18.96 -11.73 7.83
C PRO A 16 -19.56 -11.09 9.10
N ASP A 17 -19.04 -11.45 10.27
CA ASP A 17 -19.56 -11.01 11.58
C ASP A 17 -18.82 -9.80 12.16
N HIS A 18 -18.00 -9.12 11.34
CA HIS A 18 -17.23 -7.96 11.78
C HIS A 18 -17.65 -6.70 11.02
N SER A 19 -17.60 -5.56 11.71
CA SER A 19 -17.83 -4.25 11.10
C SER A 19 -16.79 -3.99 9.99
N PRO A 20 -17.18 -3.31 8.90
CA PRO A 20 -16.24 -2.93 7.83
C PRO A 20 -15.11 -2.06 8.36
N LEU A 21 -13.89 -2.30 7.89
CA LEU A 21 -12.75 -1.41 8.14
C LEU A 21 -12.69 -0.32 7.06
N VAL A 22 -12.53 0.91 7.50
CA VAL A 22 -12.33 2.05 6.61
C VAL A 22 -10.84 2.27 6.41
N ILE A 23 -10.38 2.18 5.15
CA ILE A 23 -9.00 2.45 4.74
C ILE A 23 -8.98 3.79 4.01
N ALA A 24 -8.32 4.79 4.60
CA ALA A 24 -8.06 6.06 3.93
C ALA A 24 -6.91 5.87 2.92
N GLU A 25 -7.17 6.14 1.63
CA GLU A 25 -6.18 6.02 0.57
C GLU A 25 -5.39 7.32 0.40
N ALA A 26 -4.18 7.37 0.92
CA ALA A 26 -3.25 8.48 0.71
C ALA A 26 -2.49 8.35 -0.62
N ALA A 27 -2.15 7.12 -1.00
CA ALA A 27 -1.35 6.81 -2.18
C ALA A 27 -0.09 7.70 -2.26
N VAL A 28 0.08 8.45 -3.37
CA VAL A 28 1.12 9.47 -3.58
C VAL A 28 0.57 10.90 -3.60
N ASN A 29 -0.65 11.12 -3.07
CA ASN A 29 -1.29 12.44 -3.08
C ASN A 29 -0.55 13.50 -2.23
N HIS A 30 0.37 13.07 -1.36
CA HIS A 30 1.31 13.98 -0.68
C HIS A 30 2.33 14.61 -1.62
N GLN A 31 2.46 14.13 -2.87
CA GLN A 31 3.33 14.65 -3.94
C GLN A 31 4.80 14.86 -3.49
N GLY A 32 5.34 13.94 -2.69
CA GLY A 32 6.70 14.01 -2.14
C GLY A 32 6.85 14.92 -0.91
N ASP A 33 5.82 15.70 -0.57
CA ASP A 33 5.85 16.54 0.64
C ASP A 33 5.52 15.70 1.89
N PHE A 34 6.55 15.48 2.70
CA PHE A 34 6.46 14.67 3.91
C PHE A 34 5.55 15.28 4.98
N GLU A 35 5.52 16.62 5.11
CA GLU A 35 4.61 17.29 6.04
C GLU A 35 3.15 17.12 5.62
N THR A 36 2.88 17.12 4.32
CA THR A 36 1.55 16.79 3.78
C THR A 36 1.19 15.34 4.06
N ALA A 37 2.12 14.38 3.91
CA ALA A 37 1.89 12.98 4.27
C ALA A 37 1.51 12.82 5.75
N LYS A 38 2.21 13.50 6.66
CA LYS A 38 1.86 13.51 8.11
C LYS A 38 0.48 14.12 8.36
N ARG A 39 0.15 15.24 7.70
CA ARG A 39 -1.19 15.84 7.80
C ARG A 39 -2.30 14.90 7.35
N MET A 40 -2.05 14.10 6.29
CA MET A 40 -3.01 13.07 5.86
C MET A 40 -3.26 12.02 6.95
N VAL A 41 -2.23 11.61 7.69
CA VAL A 41 -2.38 10.69 8.84
C VAL A 41 -3.28 11.30 9.91
N TYR A 42 -3.02 12.55 10.31
CA TYR A 42 -3.84 13.24 11.31
C TYR A 42 -5.31 13.38 10.88
N ILE A 43 -5.54 13.74 9.61
CA ILE A 43 -6.90 13.87 9.07
C ILE A 43 -7.59 12.51 9.03
N ALA A 44 -6.93 11.46 8.53
CA ALA A 44 -7.49 10.12 8.49
C ALA A 44 -7.89 9.63 9.88
N HIS A 45 -7.03 9.82 10.88
CA HIS A 45 -7.33 9.50 12.27
C HIS A 45 -8.51 10.32 12.79
N ALA A 46 -8.52 11.65 12.62
CA ALA A 46 -9.58 12.53 13.09
C ALA A 46 -10.96 12.23 12.46
N MET A 47 -10.97 11.71 11.23
CA MET A 47 -12.18 11.29 10.51
C MET A 47 -12.60 9.85 10.83
N GLY A 48 -11.94 9.16 11.74
CA GLY A 48 -12.30 7.81 12.19
C GLY A 48 -11.91 6.70 11.22
N ALA A 49 -10.96 6.92 10.32
CA ALA A 49 -10.39 5.83 9.53
C ALA A 49 -9.63 4.85 10.43
N HIS A 50 -9.77 3.55 10.17
CA HIS A 50 -9.06 2.50 10.90
C HIS A 50 -7.63 2.33 10.41
N ILE A 51 -7.42 2.57 9.11
CA ILE A 51 -6.17 2.34 8.39
C ILE A 51 -5.93 3.54 7.47
N ILE A 52 -4.66 3.97 7.35
CA ILE A 52 -4.23 4.84 6.25
C ILE A 52 -3.25 4.09 5.35
N LYS A 53 -3.39 4.23 4.01
CA LYS A 53 -2.61 3.47 3.04
C LYS A 53 -1.79 4.37 2.13
N PHE A 54 -0.48 4.11 2.10
CA PHE A 54 0.51 4.73 1.23
C PHE A 54 0.98 3.77 0.13
N GLN A 55 1.95 4.20 -0.67
CA GLN A 55 2.66 3.42 -1.67
C GLN A 55 4.16 3.57 -1.45
N ILE A 56 4.92 2.51 -1.71
CA ILE A 56 6.38 2.55 -1.73
C ILE A 56 6.87 2.09 -3.09
N HIS A 57 7.72 2.90 -3.69
CA HIS A 57 8.27 2.68 -5.02
C HIS A 57 9.79 2.53 -4.97
N VAL A 58 10.30 1.48 -5.61
CA VAL A 58 11.72 1.28 -5.89
C VAL A 58 11.86 1.20 -7.40
N LEU A 59 11.83 2.36 -8.04
CA LEU A 59 11.51 2.54 -9.46
C LEU A 59 12.34 1.67 -10.42
N ASP A 60 13.64 1.56 -10.21
CA ASP A 60 14.52 0.72 -11.06
C ASP A 60 14.21 -0.79 -10.94
N ASN A 61 13.36 -1.20 -9.98
CA ASN A 61 12.89 -2.57 -9.79
C ASN A 61 11.42 -2.77 -10.18
N GLU A 62 10.75 -1.73 -10.64
CA GLU A 62 9.34 -1.72 -10.98
C GLU A 62 9.11 -1.51 -12.47
N MET A 63 9.89 -0.60 -13.07
CA MET A 63 9.68 -0.20 -14.46
C MET A 63 10.96 0.26 -15.12
N LEU A 64 10.94 0.29 -16.44
CA LEU A 64 12.00 0.89 -17.24
C LEU A 64 11.95 2.42 -17.12
N ARG A 65 13.12 3.08 -17.11
CA ARG A 65 13.19 4.56 -17.07
C ARG A 65 12.53 5.22 -18.27
N GLU A 66 12.61 4.58 -19.43
CA GLU A 66 12.03 5.04 -20.69
C GLU A 66 10.61 4.46 -20.88
N THR A 67 9.72 4.74 -19.94
CA THR A 67 8.32 4.33 -20.08
C THR A 67 7.57 5.29 -21.01
N PRO A 68 6.67 4.77 -21.88
CA PRO A 68 5.79 5.63 -22.66
C PRO A 68 4.95 6.54 -21.77
N GLN A 69 4.77 7.79 -22.19
CA GLN A 69 3.90 8.70 -21.49
C GLN A 69 2.44 8.27 -21.69
N SER A 70 1.76 7.99 -20.59
CA SER A 70 0.31 7.75 -20.60
C SER A 70 -0.45 9.07 -20.78
N ALA A 71 -1.60 9.03 -21.47
CA ALA A 71 -2.48 10.19 -21.62
C ALA A 71 -3.01 10.73 -20.28
N ASN A 72 -2.92 9.94 -19.21
CA ASN A 72 -3.39 10.32 -17.88
C ASN A 72 -2.37 11.15 -17.08
N PHE A 73 -1.13 11.29 -17.54
CA PHE A 73 -0.06 11.98 -16.85
C PHE A 73 0.56 13.08 -17.72
N ALA A 74 0.92 14.19 -17.10
CA ALA A 74 1.59 15.30 -17.80
C ALA A 74 3.04 14.96 -18.22
N GLU A 75 3.64 13.96 -17.58
CA GLU A 75 5.00 13.50 -17.82
C GLU A 75 5.08 11.97 -17.67
N PRO A 76 6.18 11.30 -18.11
CA PRO A 76 6.34 9.86 -17.93
C PRO A 76 6.14 9.42 -16.48
N LEU A 77 5.51 8.28 -16.28
CA LEU A 77 5.16 7.78 -14.95
C LEU A 77 6.37 7.64 -14.02
N TYR A 78 7.51 7.18 -14.57
CA TYR A 78 8.76 7.08 -13.82
C TYR A 78 9.14 8.43 -13.18
N VAL A 79 9.08 9.52 -13.96
CA VAL A 79 9.45 10.89 -13.50
C VAL A 79 8.47 11.37 -12.43
N THR A 80 7.17 11.13 -12.63
CA THR A 80 6.14 11.49 -11.65
C THR A 80 6.38 10.77 -10.30
N LEU A 81 6.61 9.47 -10.35
CA LEU A 81 6.83 8.66 -9.14
C LEU A 81 8.15 9.00 -8.45
N ASP A 82 9.22 9.29 -9.21
CA ASP A 82 10.51 9.72 -8.66
C ASP A 82 10.39 10.99 -7.82
N LYS A 83 9.61 11.97 -8.31
CA LYS A 83 9.35 13.22 -7.60
C LYS A 83 8.44 13.07 -6.39
N THR A 84 7.56 12.09 -6.40
CA THR A 84 6.53 11.93 -5.36
C THR A 84 6.83 10.83 -4.35
N ASN A 85 7.90 10.06 -4.56
CA ASN A 85 8.25 8.96 -3.68
C ASN A 85 8.78 9.47 -2.32
N LEU A 86 8.44 8.75 -1.26
CA LEU A 86 9.00 8.97 0.08
C LEU A 86 10.13 7.96 0.34
N SER A 87 11.13 8.38 1.11
CA SER A 87 12.20 7.48 1.55
C SER A 87 11.68 6.45 2.57
N ILE A 88 12.40 5.34 2.73
CA ILE A 88 12.06 4.32 3.73
C ILE A 88 12.07 4.88 5.16
N ASP A 89 12.93 5.86 5.45
CA ASP A 89 12.96 6.51 6.76
C ASP A 89 11.71 7.37 6.99
N GLN A 90 11.21 8.05 5.96
CA GLN A 90 9.94 8.77 6.02
C GLN A 90 8.76 7.80 6.21
N HIS A 91 8.73 6.66 5.53
CA HIS A 91 7.74 5.61 5.76
C HIS A 91 7.80 5.06 7.20
N ARG A 92 9.00 4.90 7.75
CA ARG A 92 9.20 4.49 9.15
C ARG A 92 8.64 5.51 10.13
N GLU A 93 8.83 6.78 9.86
CA GLU A 93 8.28 7.87 10.68
C GLU A 93 6.75 7.94 10.57
N LEU A 94 6.17 7.80 9.36
CA LEU A 94 4.72 7.72 9.16
C LEU A 94 4.10 6.54 9.92
N LYS A 95 4.75 5.37 9.87
CA LYS A 95 4.28 4.20 10.63
C LYS A 95 4.28 4.46 12.13
N ARG A 96 5.35 5.05 12.68
CA ARG A 96 5.42 5.42 14.11
C ARG A 96 4.35 6.44 14.48
N LEU A 97 4.09 7.43 13.61
CA LEU A 97 3.02 8.40 13.80
C LEU A 97 1.65 7.69 13.85
N CYS A 98 1.38 6.80 12.91
CA CYS A 98 0.16 6.01 12.90
C CYS A 98 -0.01 5.22 14.20
N GLU A 99 1.03 4.53 14.65
CA GLU A 99 1.04 3.77 15.92
C GLU A 99 0.74 4.66 17.12
N SER A 100 1.32 5.87 17.18
CA SER A 100 1.08 6.81 18.29
C SER A 100 -0.35 7.33 18.34
N LEU A 101 -1.07 7.33 17.22
CA LEU A 101 -2.45 7.77 17.10
C LEU A 101 -3.45 6.59 17.16
N GLY A 102 -2.98 5.35 17.17
CA GLY A 102 -3.84 4.17 17.15
C GLY A 102 -4.52 3.89 15.81
N ILE A 103 -4.03 4.48 14.71
CA ILE A 103 -4.44 4.15 13.34
C ILE A 103 -3.43 3.18 12.73
N LEU A 104 -3.89 2.22 11.93
CA LEU A 104 -3.00 1.26 11.30
C LEU A 104 -2.34 1.84 10.04
N TYR A 105 -1.02 1.66 9.93
CA TYR A 105 -0.28 1.96 8.71
C TYR A 105 -0.33 0.78 7.75
N LEU A 106 -0.73 1.03 6.50
CA LEU A 106 -0.69 0.06 5.41
C LEU A 106 0.06 0.66 4.22
N CYS A 107 0.73 -0.17 3.44
CA CYS A 107 1.47 0.29 2.27
C CYS A 107 1.39 -0.72 1.14
N THR A 108 1.35 -0.22 -0.10
CA THR A 108 1.39 -1.04 -1.32
C THR A 108 2.80 -1.04 -1.87
N PRO A 109 3.51 -2.18 -1.91
CA PRO A 109 4.75 -2.31 -2.66
C PRO A 109 4.45 -2.63 -4.13
N PHE A 110 5.30 -2.14 -5.03
CA PHE A 110 5.22 -2.43 -6.47
C PHE A 110 6.42 -3.27 -6.95
N SER A 111 7.28 -3.68 -6.03
CA SER A 111 8.42 -4.57 -6.32
C SER A 111 8.68 -5.51 -5.15
N ARG A 112 9.42 -6.60 -5.41
CA ARG A 112 9.87 -7.51 -4.34
C ARG A 112 10.74 -6.80 -3.31
N ILE A 113 11.62 -5.90 -3.76
CA ILE A 113 12.46 -5.09 -2.87
C ILE A 113 11.58 -4.16 -2.00
N GLY A 114 10.59 -3.50 -2.58
CA GLY A 114 9.61 -2.71 -1.81
C GLY A 114 8.87 -3.55 -0.77
N ALA A 115 8.49 -4.78 -1.12
CA ALA A 115 7.86 -5.71 -0.18
C ALA A 115 8.82 -6.14 0.95
N ASP A 116 10.11 -6.33 0.67
CA ASP A 116 11.12 -6.64 1.68
C ASP A 116 11.37 -5.45 2.62
N MET A 117 11.44 -4.24 2.10
CA MET A 117 11.51 -3.01 2.91
C MET A 117 10.32 -2.87 3.85
N LEU A 118 9.10 -3.19 3.40
CA LEU A 118 7.91 -3.18 4.25
C LEU A 118 7.94 -4.30 5.29
N GLU A 119 8.51 -5.47 4.96
CA GLU A 119 8.72 -6.55 5.93
C GLU A 119 9.65 -6.10 7.06
N GLU A 120 10.79 -5.48 6.73
CA GLU A 120 11.74 -4.91 7.70
C GLU A 120 11.10 -3.77 8.52
N LEU A 121 10.19 -3.02 7.91
CA LEU A 121 9.41 -1.99 8.60
C LEU A 121 8.42 -2.58 9.60
N GLY A 122 8.10 -3.87 9.49
CA GLY A 122 7.19 -4.58 10.38
C GLY A 122 5.71 -4.26 10.09
N VAL A 123 5.31 -4.20 8.81
CA VAL A 123 3.89 -4.09 8.47
C VAL A 123 3.14 -5.36 8.86
N VAL A 124 1.87 -5.22 9.22
CA VAL A 124 1.02 -6.35 9.67
C VAL A 124 0.24 -6.99 8.53
N ALA A 125 0.16 -6.33 7.39
CA ALA A 125 -0.54 -6.80 6.20
C ALA A 125 0.05 -6.12 4.96
N TYR A 126 -0.27 -6.66 3.79
CA TYR A 126 0.10 -6.10 2.49
C TYR A 126 -1.12 -5.71 1.68
N LYS A 127 -0.97 -4.74 0.78
CA LYS A 127 -1.92 -4.41 -0.26
C LYS A 127 -1.22 -4.50 -1.61
N THR A 128 -1.86 -5.07 -2.62
CA THR A 128 -1.32 -5.07 -3.99
C THR A 128 -2.06 -4.06 -4.86
N GLY A 129 -1.34 -3.42 -5.77
CA GLY A 129 -1.93 -2.56 -6.78
C GLY A 129 -2.80 -3.35 -7.77
N SER A 130 -3.73 -2.69 -8.46
CA SER A 130 -4.60 -3.36 -9.46
C SER A 130 -3.81 -3.93 -10.62
N GLY A 131 -2.75 -3.25 -11.05
CA GLY A 131 -1.85 -3.74 -12.12
C GLY A 131 -0.97 -4.90 -11.71
N GLU A 132 -0.88 -5.20 -10.40
CA GLU A 132 0.04 -6.22 -9.89
C GLU A 132 -0.61 -7.62 -9.78
N LEU A 133 -1.91 -7.76 -10.10
CA LEU A 133 -2.53 -9.09 -9.98
C LEU A 133 -1.87 -10.11 -10.92
N THR A 134 -1.50 -9.70 -12.12
CA THR A 134 -0.80 -10.55 -13.10
C THR A 134 0.71 -10.64 -12.86
N ASN A 135 1.25 -9.87 -11.92
CA ASN A 135 2.64 -9.96 -11.48
C ASN A 135 2.81 -11.11 -10.47
N LEU A 136 2.62 -12.35 -10.95
CA LEU A 136 2.70 -13.55 -10.12
C LEU A 136 3.99 -13.65 -9.29
N PRO A 137 5.19 -13.26 -9.81
CA PRO A 137 6.41 -13.28 -9.00
C PRO A 137 6.36 -12.35 -7.78
N LEU A 138 5.67 -11.20 -7.86
CA LEU A 138 5.47 -10.30 -6.72
C LEU A 138 4.44 -10.86 -5.75
N ILE A 139 3.31 -11.34 -6.25
CA ILE A 139 2.24 -11.93 -5.44
C ILE A 139 2.77 -13.13 -4.64
N GLU A 140 3.51 -14.03 -5.29
CA GLU A 140 4.13 -15.18 -4.64
C GLU A 140 5.15 -14.75 -3.57
N HIS A 141 5.98 -13.75 -3.87
CA HIS A 141 6.98 -13.22 -2.94
C HIS A 141 6.33 -12.64 -1.68
N ILE A 142 5.25 -11.86 -1.84
CA ILE A 142 4.48 -11.33 -0.71
C ILE A 142 3.78 -12.47 0.05
N GLY A 143 3.16 -13.41 -0.65
CA GLY A 143 2.45 -14.54 -0.04
C GLY A 143 3.34 -15.39 0.86
N ARG A 144 4.61 -15.58 0.48
CA ARG A 144 5.60 -16.33 1.29
C ARG A 144 5.93 -15.66 2.63
N LYS A 145 5.62 -14.38 2.81
CA LYS A 145 5.81 -13.67 4.09
C LYS A 145 4.75 -14.05 5.15
N GLY A 146 3.68 -14.76 4.74
CA GLY A 146 2.70 -15.34 5.65
C GLY A 146 1.80 -14.32 6.38
N LYS A 147 1.74 -13.08 5.90
CA LYS A 147 0.87 -12.04 6.43
C LYS A 147 -0.39 -11.86 5.58
N PRO A 148 -1.49 -11.34 6.13
CA PRO A 148 -2.69 -11.03 5.37
C PRO A 148 -2.36 -10.12 4.17
N MET A 149 -3.01 -10.41 3.03
CA MET A 149 -2.83 -9.65 1.80
C MET A 149 -4.19 -9.23 1.25
N ILE A 150 -4.36 -7.94 0.99
CA ILE A 150 -5.51 -7.37 0.31
C ILE A 150 -5.16 -7.27 -1.17
N VAL A 151 -5.75 -8.10 -2.00
CA VAL A 151 -5.49 -8.16 -3.44
C VAL A 151 -6.50 -7.32 -4.20
N SER A 152 -6.00 -6.39 -5.03
CA SER A 152 -6.84 -5.60 -5.93
C SER A 152 -7.01 -6.34 -7.26
N THR A 153 -8.24 -6.39 -7.76
CA THR A 153 -8.62 -7.11 -8.99
C THR A 153 -9.12 -6.17 -10.10
N GLY A 154 -8.88 -4.85 -9.96
CA GLY A 154 -9.48 -3.83 -10.82
C GLY A 154 -8.96 -3.77 -12.27
N MET A 155 -7.83 -4.43 -12.57
CA MET A 155 -7.21 -4.43 -13.91
C MET A 155 -7.02 -5.85 -14.46
N CYS A 156 -7.89 -6.78 -14.09
CA CYS A 156 -7.85 -8.16 -14.56
C CYS A 156 -9.24 -8.68 -14.90
N THR A 157 -9.29 -9.81 -15.58
CA THR A 157 -10.49 -10.56 -15.88
C THR A 157 -10.80 -11.57 -14.77
N THR A 158 -11.95 -12.23 -14.84
CA THR A 158 -12.33 -13.29 -13.88
C THR A 158 -11.57 -14.59 -14.12
N GLU A 159 -10.94 -14.75 -15.27
CA GLU A 159 -10.13 -15.91 -15.64
C GLU A 159 -8.70 -15.82 -15.14
N GLU A 160 -8.20 -14.60 -14.93
CA GLU A 160 -6.88 -14.32 -14.36
C GLU A 160 -6.92 -14.39 -12.83
#